data_0baa48b12634ab00778458aa52f6f7e2
#
_entry.id   0baa48b12634ab00778458aa52f6f7e2
#
_cell.length_a   1.000
_cell.length_b   1.000
_cell.length_c   1.000
_cell.angle_alpha   90.00
_cell.angle_beta   90.00
_cell.angle_gamma   90.00
#
_symmetry.space_group_name_H-M   'P 1'
#
loop_
_entity.id
_entity.type
_entity.pdbx_description
1 polymer ?
#
loop_
_entity_poly.entity_id
_entity_poly.type
_entity_poly.pdbx_seq_one_letter_code
_entity_poly.pdbx_strand_id
1 'polypeptide(L)'
;MQYRLVNENFKKNYGKNLLQARGISNIDLFLHPTKECLQDSEFLDNIGAGASILLGVLKEQKPILIIVDSDVDGYTSAAIIYQYIENNFPNANVQYWLHSGKQHGLEDHFEDITQDEWGLVICSDSSSNDKEYDEK
;
A
#
# COMPACT_ATOMS: atom_id res chain seq x y z
N MET A 1 -29.84 -20.84 2.22
CA MET A 1 -29.26 -19.50 2.05
C MET A 1 -30.36 -18.61 1.45
N GLN A 2 -30.78 -17.57 2.16
CA GLN A 2 -31.78 -16.63 1.62
C GLN A 2 -31.03 -15.44 1.01
N TYR A 3 -31.32 -15.11 -0.24
CA TYR A 3 -30.82 -13.91 -0.89
C TYR A 3 -31.99 -13.03 -1.31
N ARG A 4 -31.78 -11.74 -1.27
CA ARG A 4 -32.77 -10.72 -1.65
C ARG A 4 -32.23 -9.93 -2.84
N LEU A 5 -33.03 -9.78 -3.87
CA LEU A 5 -32.76 -8.83 -4.95
C LEU A 5 -32.86 -7.39 -4.41
N VAL A 6 -31.79 -6.62 -4.58
CA VAL A 6 -31.74 -5.24 -4.09
C VAL A 6 -32.44 -4.27 -5.06
N ASN A 7 -32.61 -4.67 -6.33
CA ASN A 7 -33.30 -3.88 -7.35
C ASN A 7 -33.99 -4.78 -8.36
N GLU A 8 -35.29 -4.64 -8.52
CA GLU A 8 -36.12 -5.43 -9.46
C GLU A 8 -35.91 -5.04 -10.93
N ASN A 9 -35.38 -3.84 -11.21
CA ASN A 9 -35.12 -3.32 -12.54
C ASN A 9 -33.74 -3.68 -13.11
N PHE A 10 -33.11 -4.71 -12.58
CA PHE A 10 -31.75 -5.11 -12.96
C PHE A 10 -31.53 -5.39 -14.45
N LYS A 11 -32.58 -5.72 -15.18
CA LYS A 11 -32.52 -6.09 -16.63
C LYS A 11 -32.23 -4.91 -17.55
N LYS A 12 -32.42 -3.66 -17.08
CA LYS A 12 -32.10 -2.44 -17.87
C LYS A 12 -31.00 -1.67 -17.09
N ASN A 13 -29.92 -1.32 -17.79
CA ASN A 13 -28.78 -0.60 -17.19
C ASN A 13 -28.14 -1.31 -15.98
N TYR A 14 -27.76 -2.57 -16.18
CA TYR A 14 -27.19 -3.43 -15.14
C TYR A 14 -26.08 -2.75 -14.33
N GLY A 15 -25.09 -2.15 -15.02
CA GLY A 15 -23.96 -1.48 -14.36
C GLY A 15 -24.39 -0.31 -13.46
N LYS A 16 -25.30 0.54 -13.97
CA LYS A 16 -25.81 1.68 -13.19
C LYS A 16 -26.57 1.22 -11.96
N ASN A 17 -27.45 0.23 -12.12
CA ASN A 17 -28.24 -0.30 -11.01
C ASN A 17 -27.36 -0.99 -9.97
N LEU A 18 -26.29 -1.67 -10.37
CA LEU A 18 -25.32 -2.29 -9.46
C LEU A 18 -24.60 -1.22 -8.63
N LEU A 19 -24.10 -0.17 -9.27
CA LEU A 19 -23.40 0.91 -8.57
C LEU A 19 -24.32 1.65 -7.60
N GLN A 20 -25.56 1.93 -8.01
CA GLN A 20 -26.57 2.52 -7.12
C GLN A 20 -26.87 1.62 -5.91
N ALA A 21 -27.01 0.31 -6.14
CA ALA A 21 -27.26 -0.65 -5.07
C ALA A 21 -26.08 -0.76 -4.08
N ARG A 22 -24.88 -0.37 -4.51
CA ARG A 22 -23.67 -0.26 -3.68
C ARG A 22 -23.51 1.11 -3.01
N GLY A 23 -24.48 2.00 -3.15
CA GLY A 23 -24.47 3.33 -2.53
C GLY A 23 -23.67 4.38 -3.31
N ILE A 24 -23.28 4.09 -4.56
CA ILE A 24 -22.57 5.05 -5.39
C ILE A 24 -23.59 6.09 -5.90
N SER A 25 -23.54 7.30 -5.37
CA SER A 25 -24.44 8.40 -5.72
C SER A 25 -24.04 9.10 -7.01
N ASN A 26 -22.75 9.31 -7.24
CA ASN A 26 -22.22 9.93 -8.46
C ASN A 26 -21.55 8.87 -9.33
N ILE A 27 -22.35 8.21 -10.16
CA ILE A 27 -21.88 7.11 -11.01
C ILE A 27 -20.93 7.60 -12.10
N ASP A 28 -21.15 8.78 -12.64
CA ASP A 28 -20.31 9.33 -13.70
C ASP A 28 -18.89 9.61 -13.17
N LEU A 29 -18.79 10.26 -12.05
CA LEU A 29 -17.50 10.51 -11.38
C LEU A 29 -16.81 9.21 -10.94
N PHE A 30 -17.58 8.20 -10.53
CA PHE A 30 -17.04 6.89 -10.16
C PHE A 30 -16.42 6.15 -11.36
N LEU A 31 -17.08 6.22 -12.52
CA LEU A 31 -16.62 5.57 -13.76
C LEU A 31 -15.54 6.40 -14.49
N HIS A 32 -15.54 7.71 -14.31
CA HIS A 32 -14.62 8.65 -14.94
C HIS A 32 -14.00 9.58 -13.88
N PRO A 33 -13.12 9.03 -13.02
CA PRO A 33 -12.55 9.81 -11.92
C PRO A 33 -11.70 10.97 -12.43
N THR A 34 -11.85 12.11 -11.80
CA THR A 34 -11.06 13.32 -12.06
C THR A 34 -10.08 13.56 -10.91
N LYS A 35 -9.24 14.60 -11.04
CA LYS A 35 -8.31 14.99 -9.95
C LYS A 35 -9.03 15.34 -8.63
N GLU A 36 -10.30 15.69 -8.69
CA GLU A 36 -11.14 15.96 -7.52
C GLU A 36 -11.40 14.70 -6.66
N CYS A 37 -11.19 13.51 -7.23
CA CYS A 37 -11.28 12.25 -6.49
C CYS A 37 -10.01 11.91 -5.69
N LEU A 38 -8.92 12.65 -5.92
CA LEU A 38 -7.68 12.46 -5.16
C LEU A 38 -7.87 13.10 -3.78
N GLN A 39 -7.65 12.30 -2.77
CA GLN A 39 -7.57 12.79 -1.39
C GLN A 39 -6.19 13.38 -1.14
N ASP A 40 -6.13 14.41 -0.32
CA ASP A 40 -4.87 14.94 0.16
C ASP A 40 -4.17 13.89 1.04
N SER A 41 -2.85 13.81 0.92
CA SER A 41 -2.03 12.90 1.74
C SER A 41 -2.18 13.13 3.24
N GLU A 42 -2.57 14.34 3.66
CA GLU A 42 -2.84 14.68 5.06
C GLU A 42 -4.00 13.89 5.68
N PHE A 43 -4.91 13.33 4.83
CA PHE A 43 -6.00 12.46 5.30
C PHE A 43 -5.55 11.02 5.55
N LEU A 44 -4.32 10.65 5.22
CA LEU A 44 -3.78 9.35 5.54
C LEU A 44 -3.34 9.34 7.00
N ASP A 45 -3.95 8.46 7.79
CA ASP A 45 -3.61 8.29 9.20
C ASP A 45 -2.12 8.02 9.38
N ASN A 46 -1.52 8.66 10.39
CA ASN A 46 -0.11 8.50 10.75
C ASN A 46 0.92 8.90 9.67
N ILE A 47 0.53 9.56 8.57
CA ILE A 47 1.49 9.95 7.52
C ILE A 47 2.65 10.80 8.07
N GLY A 48 2.36 11.73 8.99
CA GLY A 48 3.37 12.58 9.62
C GLY A 48 4.35 11.78 10.49
N ALA A 49 3.86 10.77 11.19
CA ALA A 49 4.70 9.87 11.98
C ALA A 49 5.60 9.01 11.08
N GLY A 50 5.03 8.39 10.05
CA GLY A 50 5.79 7.61 9.08
C GLY A 50 6.88 8.42 8.36
N ALA A 51 6.54 9.63 7.90
CA ALA A 51 7.51 10.53 7.30
C ALA A 51 8.64 10.92 8.28
N SER A 52 8.31 11.17 9.54
CA SER A 52 9.30 11.51 10.57
C SER A 52 10.25 10.36 10.87
N ILE A 53 9.76 9.12 10.91
CA ILE A 53 10.57 7.91 11.09
C ILE A 53 11.54 7.76 9.90
N LEU A 54 11.03 7.82 8.67
CA LEU A 54 11.86 7.71 7.46
C LEU A 54 12.97 8.77 7.46
N LEU A 55 12.62 10.04 7.70
CA LEU A 55 13.61 11.12 7.73
C LEU A 55 14.64 10.96 8.86
N GLY A 56 14.22 10.43 10.00
CA GLY A 56 15.12 10.11 11.11
C GLY A 56 16.16 9.06 10.73
N VAL A 57 15.71 7.95 10.14
CA VAL A 57 16.58 6.85 9.68
C VAL A 57 17.54 7.30 8.60
N LEU A 58 17.05 8.10 7.63
CA LEU A 58 17.88 8.69 6.57
C LEU A 58 18.95 9.62 7.13
N LYS A 59 18.61 10.45 8.12
CA LYS A 59 19.57 11.35 8.79
C LYS A 59 20.64 10.59 9.55
N GLU A 60 20.28 9.47 10.17
CA GLU A 60 21.19 8.60 10.90
C GLU A 60 21.99 7.67 9.96
N GLN A 61 21.70 7.70 8.65
CA GLN A 61 22.30 6.85 7.62
C GLN A 61 22.19 5.34 7.92
N LYS A 62 21.12 4.94 8.61
CA LYS A 62 20.81 3.54 8.87
C LYS A 62 20.28 2.86 7.62
N PRO A 63 20.50 1.55 7.45
CA PRO A 63 20.01 0.82 6.29
C PRO A 63 18.48 0.74 6.29
N ILE A 64 17.91 0.87 5.10
CA ILE A 64 16.47 0.78 4.83
C ILE A 64 16.21 -0.40 3.91
N LEU A 65 15.26 -1.25 4.27
CA LEU A 65 14.79 -2.35 3.46
C LEU A 65 13.38 -2.07 2.97
N ILE A 66 13.14 -2.26 1.67
CA ILE A 66 11.80 -2.22 1.07
C ILE A 66 11.42 -3.64 0.67
N ILE A 67 10.35 -4.16 1.28
CA ILE A 67 9.75 -5.44 0.89
C ILE A 67 8.78 -5.18 -0.25
N VAL A 68 8.98 -5.88 -1.35
CA VAL A 68 8.24 -5.69 -2.60
C VAL A 68 7.29 -6.85 -2.80
N ASP A 69 6.00 -6.57 -2.78
CA ASP A 69 4.98 -7.56 -3.12
C ASP A 69 5.03 -7.96 -4.59
N SER A 70 4.63 -9.19 -4.92
CA SER A 70 4.87 -9.81 -6.24
C SER A 70 3.83 -9.45 -7.31
N ASP A 71 3.07 -8.39 -7.12
CA ASP A 71 2.10 -7.89 -8.10
C ASP A 71 2.42 -6.46 -8.58
N VAL A 72 1.57 -5.90 -9.43
CA VAL A 72 1.85 -4.62 -10.12
C VAL A 72 1.89 -3.46 -9.14
N ASP A 73 1.01 -3.42 -8.18
CA ASP A 73 0.93 -2.34 -7.18
C ASP A 73 2.07 -2.45 -6.15
N GLY A 74 2.48 -3.65 -5.75
CA GLY A 74 3.68 -3.87 -4.95
C GLY A 74 4.94 -3.36 -5.64
N TYR A 75 5.16 -3.75 -6.90
CA TYR A 75 6.33 -3.26 -7.67
C TYR A 75 6.28 -1.74 -7.88
N THR A 76 5.12 -1.18 -8.20
CA THR A 76 5.02 0.26 -8.50
C THR A 76 5.14 1.12 -7.25
N SER A 77 4.53 0.72 -6.13
CA SER A 77 4.64 1.44 -4.86
C SER A 77 6.06 1.42 -4.30
N ALA A 78 6.71 0.25 -4.31
CA ALA A 78 8.10 0.11 -3.90
C ALA A 78 9.05 0.93 -4.78
N ALA A 79 8.84 0.92 -6.11
CA ALA A 79 9.65 1.71 -7.04
C ALA A 79 9.52 3.22 -6.80
N ILE A 80 8.33 3.72 -6.46
CA ILE A 80 8.10 5.14 -6.12
C ILE A 80 8.93 5.51 -4.88
N ILE A 81 8.86 4.71 -3.82
CA ILE A 81 9.58 4.97 -2.58
C ILE A 81 11.09 4.88 -2.81
N TYR A 82 11.55 3.83 -3.48
CA TYR A 82 12.96 3.62 -3.79
C TYR A 82 13.54 4.80 -4.59
N GLN A 83 12.87 5.20 -5.69
CA GLN A 83 13.31 6.31 -6.52
C GLN A 83 13.28 7.65 -5.76
N TYR A 84 12.30 7.85 -4.89
CA TYR A 84 12.24 9.04 -4.05
C TYR A 84 13.48 9.13 -3.15
N ILE A 85 13.83 8.02 -2.47
CA ILE A 85 15.01 7.96 -1.60
C ILE A 85 16.29 8.18 -2.42
N GLU A 86 16.49 7.43 -3.48
CA GLU A 86 17.67 7.53 -4.36
C GLU A 86 17.89 8.96 -4.90
N ASN A 87 16.82 9.61 -5.38
CA ASN A 87 16.91 10.93 -5.98
C ASN A 87 17.14 12.05 -4.97
N ASN A 88 16.65 11.92 -3.74
CA ASN A 88 16.72 12.98 -2.74
C ASN A 88 17.80 12.75 -1.67
N PHE A 89 18.24 11.50 -1.50
CA PHE A 89 19.20 11.09 -0.47
C PHE A 89 20.28 10.16 -1.07
N PRO A 90 21.18 10.67 -1.92
CA PRO A 90 22.12 9.85 -2.71
C PRO A 90 23.11 9.03 -1.86
N ASN A 91 23.22 9.31 -0.58
CA ASN A 91 24.06 8.55 0.35
C ASN A 91 23.25 7.56 1.22
N ALA A 92 21.95 7.42 0.97
CA ALA A 92 21.12 6.48 1.71
C ALA A 92 21.49 5.04 1.36
N ASN A 93 21.55 4.18 2.37
CA ASN A 93 21.68 2.74 2.18
C ASN A 93 20.29 2.15 2.09
N VAL A 94 19.74 2.04 0.87
CA VAL A 94 18.42 1.49 0.60
C VAL A 94 18.55 0.22 -0.24
N GLN A 95 17.87 -0.82 0.19
CA GLN A 95 17.81 -2.11 -0.49
C GLN A 95 16.35 -2.51 -0.68
N TYR A 96 16.09 -3.46 -1.58
CA TYR A 96 14.77 -4.04 -1.74
C TYR A 96 14.86 -5.56 -1.88
N TRP A 97 13.87 -6.25 -1.32
CA TRP A 97 13.71 -7.69 -1.48
C TRP A 97 12.39 -8.02 -2.14
N LEU A 98 12.43 -8.96 -3.07
CA LEU A 98 11.26 -9.42 -3.81
C LEU A 98 10.73 -10.70 -3.19
N HIS A 99 9.43 -10.80 -3.07
CA HIS A 99 8.81 -12.08 -2.71
C HIS A 99 9.02 -13.14 -3.79
N SER A 100 9.21 -14.37 -3.36
CA SER A 100 9.23 -15.54 -4.25
C SER A 100 7.83 -16.18 -4.25
N GLY A 101 7.02 -15.93 -5.29
CA GLY A 101 5.69 -16.50 -5.42
C GLY A 101 4.54 -15.54 -5.14
N LYS A 102 3.43 -16.03 -4.61
CA LYS A 102 2.20 -15.26 -4.30
C LYS A 102 2.08 -14.94 -2.81
N GLN A 103 3.13 -14.51 -2.20
CA GLN A 103 3.11 -14.21 -0.79
C GLN A 103 3.05 -12.70 -0.58
N HIS A 104 2.50 -12.29 0.55
CA HIS A 104 2.27 -10.90 0.93
C HIS A 104 2.78 -10.68 2.35
N GLY A 105 3.29 -9.49 2.63
CA GLY A 105 3.72 -9.12 3.98
C GLY A 105 5.14 -9.55 4.35
N LEU A 106 5.39 -9.75 5.64
CA LEU A 106 6.73 -10.02 6.19
C LEU A 106 7.04 -11.51 6.36
N GLU A 107 6.05 -12.38 6.28
CA GLU A 107 6.14 -13.79 6.70
C GLU A 107 7.34 -14.51 6.07
N ASP A 108 7.54 -14.36 4.77
CA ASP A 108 8.61 -15.05 4.04
C ASP A 108 10.02 -14.59 4.35
N HIS A 109 10.16 -13.34 4.75
CA HIS A 109 11.46 -12.70 4.97
C HIS A 109 11.75 -12.47 6.44
N PHE A 110 10.83 -12.85 7.33
CA PHE A 110 10.93 -12.49 8.75
C PHE A 110 12.23 -12.97 9.41
N GLU A 111 12.61 -14.24 9.16
CA GLU A 111 13.84 -14.77 9.72
C GLU A 111 15.08 -14.05 9.19
N ASP A 112 15.09 -13.72 7.90
CA ASP A 112 16.21 -13.01 7.27
C ASP A 112 16.28 -11.55 7.74
N ILE A 113 15.12 -10.88 7.84
CA ILE A 113 15.02 -9.50 8.33
C ILE A 113 15.57 -9.38 9.75
N THR A 114 15.24 -10.33 10.62
CA THR A 114 15.67 -10.30 12.03
C THR A 114 17.14 -10.64 12.24
N GLN A 115 17.84 -11.17 11.25
CA GLN A 115 19.28 -11.45 11.30
C GLN A 115 20.13 -10.22 10.98
N ASP A 116 19.56 -9.23 10.31
CA ASP A 116 20.23 -8.01 9.90
C ASP A 116 19.81 -6.80 10.76
N GLU A 117 20.69 -5.82 10.89
CA GLU A 117 20.40 -4.58 11.62
C GLU A 117 19.78 -3.53 10.67
N TRP A 118 18.47 -3.60 10.42
CA TRP A 118 17.75 -2.60 9.66
C TRP A 118 17.34 -1.41 10.54
N GLY A 119 17.50 -0.20 10.00
CA GLY A 119 16.98 1.02 10.63
C GLY A 119 15.50 1.21 10.38
N LEU A 120 15.01 0.70 9.24
CA LEU A 120 13.61 0.76 8.83
C LEU A 120 13.31 -0.34 7.81
N VAL A 121 12.19 -1.02 8.00
CA VAL A 121 11.61 -1.92 6.99
C VAL A 121 10.31 -1.30 6.48
N ILE A 122 10.13 -1.21 5.16
CA ILE A 122 8.97 -0.62 4.50
C ILE A 122 8.25 -1.70 3.71
N CYS A 123 6.98 -1.93 4.03
CA CYS A 123 6.06 -2.75 3.26
C CYS A 123 5.00 -1.83 2.66
N SER A 124 5.08 -1.53 1.37
CA SER A 124 4.25 -0.48 0.75
C SER A 124 2.88 -0.96 0.27
N ASP A 125 2.71 -2.26 0.10
CA ASP A 125 1.49 -2.87 -0.44
C ASP A 125 1.11 -4.15 0.31
N SER A 126 1.32 -4.18 1.60
CA SER A 126 0.95 -5.29 2.46
C SER A 126 -0.01 -4.84 3.55
N SER A 127 -0.88 -5.75 3.96
CA SER A 127 -1.80 -5.47 5.04
C SER A 127 -1.09 -5.48 6.39
N SER A 128 -1.43 -4.52 7.26
CA SER A 128 -1.05 -4.49 8.68
C SER A 128 -1.71 -5.59 9.53
N ASN A 129 -2.22 -6.67 8.91
CA ASN A 129 -2.84 -7.78 9.63
C ASN A 129 -1.82 -8.81 10.16
N ASP A 130 -0.56 -8.67 9.82
CA ASP A 130 0.53 -9.54 10.28
C ASP A 130 1.00 -9.18 11.70
N LYS A 131 0.03 -8.97 12.62
CA LYS A 131 0.31 -8.55 14.01
C LYS A 131 1.33 -9.41 14.75
N GLU A 132 1.46 -10.67 14.35
CA GLU A 132 2.44 -11.58 14.97
C GLU A 132 3.89 -11.17 14.65
N TYR A 133 4.10 -10.50 13.52
CA TYR A 133 5.39 -10.05 13.03
C TYR A 133 5.65 -8.57 13.31
N ASP A 134 4.59 -7.74 13.40
CA ASP A 134 4.69 -6.31 13.65
C ASP A 134 5.19 -5.95 15.06
N GLU A 135 5.06 -6.88 16.04
CA GLU A 135 5.42 -6.65 17.44
C GLU A 135 6.83 -7.15 17.82
N LYS A 136 7.57 -7.72 16.87
CA LYS A 136 8.93 -8.28 17.08
C LYS A 136 9.98 -7.44 16.41
#